data_020d72222238f00c40257f078926f054
#
_entry.id   020d72222238f00c40257f078926f054
#
_cell.length_a   1.000
_cell.length_b   1.000
_cell.length_c   1.000
_cell.angle_alpha   90.00
_cell.angle_beta   90.00
_cell.angle_gamma   90.00
#
_symmetry.space_group_name_H-M   'P 1'
#
loop_
_entity.id
_entity.type
_entity.pdbx_description
1 polymer ?
#
loop_
_entity_poly.entity_id
_entity_poly.type
_entity_poly.pdbx_seq_one_letter_code
_entity_poly.pdbx_strand_id
1 'polypeptide(L)'
;MALRAWLDARPSGQPEHSPVLLVIPLGLIVTVCVVDALSPPHVHLGPLLVAAPAITVALAGARTTAVMGALAIAAQVLIGVLRGVAGTANIQAQIAALIVVSAVCVTVCVVRGRREQQLHQVRSVAEAAQRVLLQPLPARAGPLQIAGLYIPAEKEAELGGDLYAAARTAHHSTRLLIGDVRGSGLGAISNTALLLGAFRAAAHRQATLPRLAVHLDAAFRWDTRQWRSQTEQDTIEDFATAMLLDIPDHDPVVHLISCGHPPPLILRGNRLIPLVAEASHLPIGFGGAFGIADYDVQTFPFEPGDLLLLYTDGVVEARNTDGRFYPFAERAPQWTADDPGELLRHLQADLLAHVHAHLDDDAAVVAIRRTASAPPPSAPAL
;
A
#
# COMPACT_ATOMS: atom_id res chain seq x y z
N MET A 1 27.18 5.82 -31.22
CA MET A 1 27.29 5.44 -29.78
C MET A 1 25.94 5.39 -29.06
N ALA A 2 25.03 6.32 -29.29
CA ALA A 2 23.71 6.37 -28.59
C ALA A 2 22.81 5.14 -28.84
N LEU A 3 22.81 4.54 -30.02
CA LEU A 3 21.97 3.40 -30.36
C LEU A 3 22.37 2.09 -29.61
N ARG A 4 23.68 1.88 -29.38
CA ARG A 4 24.18 0.73 -28.61
C ARG A 4 23.86 0.86 -27.11
N ALA A 5 24.01 2.04 -26.52
CA ALA A 5 23.64 2.28 -25.12
C ALA A 5 22.13 2.11 -24.87
N TRP A 6 21.28 2.37 -25.87
CA TRP A 6 19.84 2.13 -25.80
C TRP A 6 19.50 0.62 -25.89
N LEU A 7 20.31 -0.14 -26.64
CA LEU A 7 20.14 -1.61 -26.76
C LEU A 7 20.59 -2.38 -25.51
N ASP A 8 21.59 -1.86 -24.77
CA ASP A 8 22.20 -2.55 -23.62
C ASP A 8 21.52 -2.24 -22.26
N ALA A 9 20.69 -1.19 -22.18
CA ALA A 9 19.93 -0.90 -20.97
C ALA A 9 18.79 -1.90 -20.81
N ARG A 10 19.01 -2.97 -20.04
CA ARG A 10 17.94 -3.86 -19.54
C ARG A 10 17.27 -3.17 -18.36
N PRO A 11 15.99 -2.80 -18.42
CA PRO A 11 15.25 -2.43 -17.22
C PRO A 11 14.99 -3.72 -16.42
N SER A 12 15.59 -3.81 -15.25
CA SER A 12 15.26 -4.79 -14.24
C SER A 12 13.83 -4.49 -13.74
N GLY A 13 12.86 -5.34 -14.07
CA GLY A 13 11.51 -5.23 -13.50
C GLY A 13 10.33 -5.31 -14.47
N GLN A 14 10.54 -5.70 -15.73
CA GLN A 14 9.38 -6.07 -16.55
C GLN A 14 8.90 -7.48 -16.18
N PRO A 15 7.60 -7.69 -15.96
CA PRO A 15 7.05 -9.04 -15.89
C PRO A 15 7.50 -9.80 -17.14
N GLU A 16 7.98 -11.04 -16.98
CA GLU A 16 8.29 -11.95 -18.08
C GLU A 16 7.00 -12.14 -18.87
N HIS A 17 6.76 -11.26 -19.86
CA HIS A 17 5.71 -11.52 -20.82
C HIS A 17 6.03 -12.85 -21.48
N SER A 18 5.18 -13.83 -21.22
CA SER A 18 5.33 -15.18 -21.74
C SER A 18 5.65 -15.08 -23.24
N PRO A 19 6.75 -15.63 -23.73
CA PRO A 19 7.13 -15.59 -25.15
C PRO A 19 6.02 -16.14 -26.06
N VAL A 20 5.09 -16.90 -25.48
CA VAL A 20 3.90 -17.43 -26.13
C VAL A 20 2.99 -16.31 -26.67
N LEU A 21 2.90 -15.15 -25.99
CA LEU A 21 2.06 -14.04 -26.48
C LEU A 21 2.60 -13.36 -27.74
N LEU A 22 3.91 -13.49 -28.03
CA LEU A 22 4.50 -12.98 -29.27
C LEU A 22 4.20 -13.84 -30.49
N VAL A 23 3.72 -15.06 -30.27
CA VAL A 23 3.29 -15.96 -31.36
C VAL A 23 2.07 -15.34 -32.10
N ILE A 24 1.24 -14.57 -31.41
CA ILE A 24 0.03 -13.95 -32.02
C ILE A 24 0.41 -12.93 -33.11
N PRO A 25 1.18 -11.85 -32.83
CA PRO A 25 1.53 -10.88 -33.88
C PRO A 25 2.45 -11.47 -34.96
N LEU A 26 3.33 -12.42 -34.61
CA LEU A 26 4.17 -13.11 -35.59
C LEU A 26 3.33 -14.02 -36.49
N GLY A 27 2.42 -14.80 -35.93
CA GLY A 27 1.48 -15.64 -36.66
C GLY A 27 0.59 -14.82 -37.61
N LEU A 28 0.18 -13.62 -37.18
CA LEU A 28 -0.57 -12.70 -38.01
C LEU A 28 0.24 -12.26 -39.26
N ILE A 29 1.51 -11.88 -39.09
CA ILE A 29 2.41 -11.49 -40.16
C ILE A 29 2.54 -12.65 -41.17
N VAL A 30 2.82 -13.85 -40.69
CA VAL A 30 2.98 -15.04 -41.52
C VAL A 30 1.67 -15.35 -42.26
N THR A 31 0.54 -15.32 -41.57
CA THR A 31 -0.78 -15.60 -42.19
C THR A 31 -1.11 -14.59 -43.28
N VAL A 32 -0.90 -13.29 -43.03
CA VAL A 32 -1.13 -12.25 -44.04
C VAL A 32 -0.23 -12.47 -45.25
N CYS A 33 1.07 -12.79 -45.05
CA CYS A 33 2.00 -13.07 -46.15
C CYS A 33 1.53 -14.28 -47.01
N VAL A 34 1.16 -15.39 -46.34
CA VAL A 34 0.73 -16.61 -47.03
C VAL A 34 -0.58 -16.39 -47.80
N VAL A 35 -1.56 -15.78 -47.13
CA VAL A 35 -2.87 -15.54 -47.79
C VAL A 35 -2.73 -14.53 -48.93
N ASP A 36 -1.92 -13.48 -48.77
CA ASP A 36 -1.64 -12.53 -49.83
C ASP A 36 -0.98 -13.22 -51.03
N ALA A 37 0.03 -14.08 -50.82
CA ALA A 37 0.72 -14.81 -51.87
C ALA A 37 -0.21 -15.78 -52.65
N LEU A 38 -1.23 -16.34 -52.01
CA LEU A 38 -2.21 -17.25 -52.60
C LEU A 38 -3.42 -16.51 -53.24
N SER A 39 -3.56 -15.22 -52.97
CA SER A 39 -4.69 -14.42 -53.44
C SER A 39 -4.50 -13.97 -54.88
N PRO A 40 -5.62 -13.72 -55.63
CA PRO A 40 -5.56 -13.18 -57.00
C PRO A 40 -4.82 -11.84 -57.04
N PRO A 41 -4.25 -11.44 -58.24
CA PRO A 41 -3.38 -10.25 -58.34
C PRO A 41 -4.05 -8.91 -57.96
N HIS A 42 -5.37 -8.86 -57.95
CA HIS A 42 -6.13 -7.64 -57.59
C HIS A 42 -6.48 -7.53 -56.12
N VAL A 43 -6.20 -8.56 -55.30
CA VAL A 43 -6.42 -8.52 -53.85
C VAL A 43 -5.08 -8.27 -53.14
N HIS A 44 -5.01 -7.21 -52.35
CA HIS A 44 -3.84 -6.86 -51.58
C HIS A 44 -4.19 -6.81 -50.08
N LEU A 45 -3.61 -7.72 -49.30
CA LEU A 45 -3.85 -7.82 -47.85
C LEU A 45 -2.77 -7.12 -47.01
N GLY A 46 -1.79 -6.53 -47.67
CA GLY A 46 -0.70 -5.79 -47.03
C GLY A 46 -1.11 -4.79 -45.92
N PRO A 47 -2.20 -4.01 -46.10
CA PRO A 47 -2.68 -3.09 -45.04
C PRO A 47 -2.98 -3.76 -43.70
N LEU A 48 -3.29 -5.06 -43.66
CA LEU A 48 -3.53 -5.80 -42.42
C LEU A 48 -2.28 -6.00 -41.58
N LEU A 49 -1.07 -5.84 -42.17
CA LEU A 49 0.18 -5.93 -41.43
C LEU A 49 0.32 -4.86 -40.33
N VAL A 50 -0.46 -3.75 -40.44
CA VAL A 50 -0.54 -2.73 -39.40
C VAL A 50 -1.04 -3.28 -38.06
N ALA A 51 -1.85 -4.33 -38.07
CA ALA A 51 -2.39 -4.95 -36.87
C ALA A 51 -1.27 -5.62 -36.01
N ALA A 52 -0.17 -6.07 -36.61
CA ALA A 52 0.89 -6.73 -35.88
C ALA A 52 1.60 -5.82 -34.85
N PRO A 53 2.15 -4.63 -35.23
CA PRO A 53 2.70 -3.69 -34.25
C PRO A 53 1.62 -3.17 -33.29
N ALA A 54 0.36 -2.97 -33.72
CA ALA A 54 -0.72 -2.49 -32.87
C ALA A 54 -1.07 -3.49 -31.74
N ILE A 55 -1.17 -4.77 -32.05
CA ILE A 55 -1.40 -5.82 -31.04
C ILE A 55 -0.19 -5.93 -30.11
N THR A 56 1.03 -5.78 -30.63
CA THR A 56 2.24 -5.87 -29.83
C THR A 56 2.33 -4.77 -28.75
N VAL A 57 1.76 -3.58 -29.00
CA VAL A 57 1.68 -2.50 -27.98
C VAL A 57 0.98 -2.97 -26.70
N ALA A 58 -0.06 -3.78 -26.82
CA ALA A 58 -0.81 -4.29 -25.67
C ALA A 58 -0.08 -5.45 -24.94
N LEU A 59 0.75 -6.20 -25.66
CA LEU A 59 1.34 -7.45 -25.16
C LEU A 59 2.81 -7.32 -24.75
N ALA A 60 3.53 -6.30 -25.24
CA ALA A 60 4.97 -6.21 -25.07
C ALA A 60 5.49 -4.77 -25.00
N GLY A 61 6.76 -4.63 -24.63
CA GLY A 61 7.43 -3.32 -24.51
C GLY A 61 7.90 -2.74 -25.86
N ALA A 62 8.43 -1.50 -25.82
CA ALA A 62 8.83 -0.72 -26.99
C ALA A 62 9.83 -1.43 -27.94
N ARG A 63 10.79 -2.19 -27.41
CA ARG A 63 11.76 -2.94 -28.23
C ARG A 63 11.09 -4.00 -29.07
N THR A 64 10.22 -4.78 -28.48
CA THR A 64 9.49 -5.86 -29.15
C THR A 64 8.53 -5.30 -30.20
N THR A 65 7.85 -4.20 -29.88
CA THR A 65 6.98 -3.48 -30.81
C THR A 65 7.77 -2.94 -32.00
N ALA A 66 8.96 -2.40 -31.78
CA ALA A 66 9.85 -1.93 -32.86
C ALA A 66 10.31 -3.07 -33.79
N VAL A 67 10.67 -4.23 -33.20
CA VAL A 67 11.05 -5.42 -33.97
C VAL A 67 9.87 -5.93 -34.79
N MET A 68 8.68 -6.03 -34.21
CA MET A 68 7.46 -6.48 -34.93
C MET A 68 7.07 -5.50 -36.05
N GLY A 69 7.20 -4.18 -35.79
CA GLY A 69 7.00 -3.17 -36.84
C GLY A 69 8.00 -3.31 -37.99
N ALA A 70 9.29 -3.53 -37.69
CA ALA A 70 10.32 -3.77 -38.70
C ALA A 70 10.05 -5.05 -39.52
N LEU A 71 9.62 -6.13 -38.85
CA LEU A 71 9.24 -7.38 -39.53
C LEU A 71 8.00 -7.17 -40.42
N ALA A 72 7.01 -6.45 -39.98
CA ALA A 72 5.82 -6.13 -40.79
C ALA A 72 6.19 -5.30 -42.01
N ILE A 73 7.06 -4.30 -41.88
CA ILE A 73 7.58 -3.49 -43.00
C ILE A 73 8.36 -4.36 -43.97
N ALA A 74 9.24 -5.22 -43.49
CA ALA A 74 10.02 -6.15 -44.33
C ALA A 74 9.11 -7.11 -45.09
N ALA A 75 8.06 -7.66 -44.46
CA ALA A 75 7.06 -8.48 -45.08
C ALA A 75 6.31 -7.74 -46.20
N GLN A 76 5.88 -6.48 -45.97
CA GLN A 76 5.22 -5.65 -46.95
C GLN A 76 6.10 -5.37 -48.18
N VAL A 77 7.39 -5.07 -47.96
CA VAL A 77 8.36 -4.88 -49.04
C VAL A 77 8.53 -6.17 -49.82
N LEU A 78 8.68 -7.31 -49.17
CA LEU A 78 8.83 -8.63 -49.80
C LEU A 78 7.62 -8.97 -50.68
N ILE A 79 6.40 -8.76 -50.20
CA ILE A 79 5.17 -8.94 -50.97
C ILE A 79 5.18 -8.06 -52.23
N GLY A 80 5.54 -6.78 -52.08
CA GLY A 80 5.63 -5.83 -53.21
C GLY A 80 6.63 -6.25 -54.26
N VAL A 81 7.78 -6.78 -53.87
CA VAL A 81 8.83 -7.26 -54.79
C VAL A 81 8.41 -8.55 -55.48
N LEU A 82 7.89 -9.53 -54.77
CA LEU A 82 7.44 -10.83 -55.32
C LEU A 82 6.34 -10.65 -56.32
N ARG A 83 5.46 -9.67 -56.15
CA ARG A 83 4.36 -9.37 -57.07
C ARG A 83 4.74 -8.41 -58.22
N GLY A 84 5.96 -7.90 -58.23
CA GLY A 84 6.42 -6.95 -59.26
C GLY A 84 5.75 -5.57 -59.20
N VAL A 85 5.12 -5.21 -58.07
CA VAL A 85 4.39 -3.93 -57.86
C VAL A 85 5.04 -2.99 -56.89
N ALA A 86 6.26 -3.28 -56.43
CA ALA A 86 6.99 -2.49 -55.45
C ALA A 86 7.17 -1.01 -55.83
N GLY A 87 7.18 -0.67 -57.13
CA GLY A 87 7.29 0.67 -57.62
C GLY A 87 6.00 1.46 -57.70
N THR A 88 4.85 0.87 -57.42
CA THR A 88 3.58 1.54 -57.48
C THR A 88 3.33 2.51 -56.33
N ALA A 89 2.71 3.66 -56.63
CA ALA A 89 2.38 4.65 -55.61
C ALA A 89 1.55 4.10 -54.43
N ASN A 90 0.70 3.08 -54.73
CA ASN A 90 -0.14 2.45 -53.72
C ASN A 90 0.70 1.67 -52.68
N ILE A 91 1.66 0.83 -53.13
CA ILE A 91 2.54 0.07 -52.20
C ILE A 91 3.45 1.02 -51.40
N GLN A 92 3.97 2.07 -52.03
CA GLN A 92 4.76 3.07 -51.36
C GLN A 92 3.95 3.79 -50.27
N ALA A 93 2.71 4.16 -50.52
CA ALA A 93 1.83 4.76 -49.54
C ALA A 93 1.52 3.81 -48.39
N GLN A 94 1.31 2.50 -48.63
CA GLN A 94 1.09 1.49 -47.59
C GLN A 94 2.31 1.30 -46.74
N ILE A 95 3.53 1.25 -47.28
CA ILE A 95 4.78 1.18 -46.51
C ILE A 95 4.97 2.42 -45.66
N ALA A 96 4.73 3.62 -46.24
CA ALA A 96 4.81 4.87 -45.50
C ALA A 96 3.82 4.89 -44.31
N ALA A 97 2.59 4.49 -44.53
CA ALA A 97 1.57 4.37 -43.47
C ALA A 97 2.00 3.39 -42.37
N LEU A 98 2.53 2.22 -42.77
CA LEU A 98 2.99 1.22 -41.82
C LEU A 98 4.17 1.72 -40.99
N ILE A 99 5.11 2.47 -41.57
CA ILE A 99 6.21 3.12 -40.86
C ILE A 99 5.67 4.13 -39.84
N VAL A 100 4.74 5.02 -40.26
CA VAL A 100 4.15 6.02 -39.38
C VAL A 100 3.43 5.36 -38.21
N VAL A 101 2.56 4.36 -38.48
CA VAL A 101 1.85 3.66 -37.42
C VAL A 101 2.80 2.92 -36.48
N SER A 102 3.82 2.24 -37.01
CA SER A 102 4.83 1.57 -36.17
C SER A 102 5.59 2.55 -35.29
N ALA A 103 5.95 3.73 -35.81
CA ALA A 103 6.60 4.80 -35.03
C ALA A 103 5.69 5.33 -33.90
N VAL A 104 4.41 5.55 -34.19
CA VAL A 104 3.41 5.93 -33.17
C VAL A 104 3.28 4.84 -32.09
N CYS A 105 3.14 3.57 -32.49
CA CYS A 105 3.07 2.44 -31.56
C CYS A 105 4.28 2.37 -30.64
N VAL A 106 5.49 2.51 -31.18
CA VAL A 106 6.74 2.53 -30.38
C VAL A 106 6.75 3.72 -29.42
N THR A 107 6.34 4.90 -29.89
CA THR A 107 6.29 6.11 -29.05
C THR A 107 5.30 5.93 -27.88
N VAL A 108 4.12 5.38 -28.14
CA VAL A 108 3.14 5.07 -27.08
C VAL A 108 3.73 4.10 -26.05
N CYS A 109 4.39 3.02 -26.49
CA CYS A 109 5.07 2.09 -25.57
C CYS A 109 6.16 2.76 -24.75
N VAL A 110 6.97 3.65 -25.34
CA VAL A 110 8.03 4.38 -24.61
C VAL A 110 7.43 5.31 -23.57
N VAL A 111 6.39 6.07 -23.92
CA VAL A 111 5.73 7.00 -23.01
C VAL A 111 5.07 6.24 -21.85
N ARG A 112 4.35 5.14 -22.17
CA ARG A 112 3.75 4.28 -21.15
C ARG A 112 4.79 3.69 -20.21
N GLY A 113 5.86 3.10 -20.74
CA GLY A 113 6.93 2.53 -19.93
C GLY A 113 7.65 3.55 -19.04
N ARG A 114 7.83 4.79 -19.52
CA ARG A 114 8.37 5.87 -18.69
C ARG A 114 7.44 6.26 -17.55
N ARG A 115 6.13 6.33 -17.79
CA ARG A 115 5.14 6.60 -16.74
C ARG A 115 5.13 5.50 -15.68
N GLU A 116 5.12 4.24 -16.10
CA GLU A 116 5.18 3.09 -15.19
C GLU A 116 6.47 3.13 -14.34
N GLN A 117 7.63 3.42 -14.95
CA GLN A 117 8.89 3.56 -14.20
C GLN A 117 8.87 4.72 -13.21
N GLN A 118 8.30 5.87 -13.56
CA GLN A 118 8.17 7.02 -12.66
C GLN A 118 7.27 6.67 -11.45
N LEU A 119 6.14 6.01 -11.68
CA LEU A 119 5.25 5.54 -10.62
C LEU A 119 5.97 4.55 -9.69
N HIS A 120 6.67 3.57 -10.23
CA HIS A 120 7.46 2.63 -9.42
C HIS A 120 8.55 3.31 -8.60
N GLN A 121 9.21 4.32 -9.16
CA GLN A 121 10.24 5.05 -8.43
C GLN A 121 9.65 5.88 -7.27
N VAL A 122 8.55 6.57 -7.50
CA VAL A 122 7.83 7.31 -6.43
C VAL A 122 7.39 6.34 -5.34
N ARG A 123 6.80 5.20 -5.71
CA ARG A 123 6.36 4.17 -4.76
C ARG A 123 7.53 3.64 -3.92
N SER A 124 8.66 3.30 -4.53
CA SER A 124 9.81 2.77 -3.79
C SER A 124 10.39 3.77 -2.78
N VAL A 125 10.43 5.06 -3.12
CA VAL A 125 10.87 6.12 -2.21
C VAL A 125 9.90 6.27 -1.05
N ALA A 126 8.65 6.20 -1.32
CA ALA A 126 7.60 6.37 -0.35
C ALA A 126 7.48 5.16 0.60
N GLU A 127 7.59 3.93 0.11
CA GLU A 127 7.71 2.72 0.95
C GLU A 127 8.96 2.77 1.84
N ALA A 128 10.06 3.32 1.33
CA ALA A 128 11.27 3.52 2.13
C ALA A 128 11.04 4.57 3.23
N ALA A 129 10.36 5.68 2.93
CA ALA A 129 10.03 6.72 3.90
C ALA A 129 9.10 6.16 5.00
N GLN A 130 8.06 5.42 4.62
CA GLN A 130 7.11 4.81 5.56
C GLN A 130 7.80 3.79 6.47
N ARG A 131 8.70 2.96 5.95
CA ARG A 131 9.52 2.04 6.76
C ARG A 131 10.40 2.75 7.80
N VAL A 132 10.89 3.95 7.47
CA VAL A 132 11.67 4.77 8.43
C VAL A 132 10.76 5.38 9.49
N LEU A 133 9.54 5.76 9.13
CA LEU A 133 8.54 6.34 10.03
C LEU A 133 7.97 5.30 11.00
N LEU A 134 7.58 4.13 10.50
CA LEU A 134 7.09 3.00 11.28
C LEU A 134 8.28 2.24 11.89
N GLN A 135 8.88 2.82 12.90
CA GLN A 135 9.97 2.14 13.64
C GLN A 135 9.47 0.83 14.24
N PRO A 136 10.30 -0.23 14.26
CA PRO A 136 9.95 -1.47 14.92
C PRO A 136 9.54 -1.24 16.37
N LEU A 137 8.44 -1.83 16.79
CA LEU A 137 8.01 -1.80 18.18
C LEU A 137 8.99 -2.62 19.03
N PRO A 138 9.23 -2.21 20.31
CA PRO A 138 10.05 -3.00 21.21
C PRO A 138 9.37 -4.35 21.47
N ALA A 139 10.09 -5.45 21.29
CA ALA A 139 9.54 -6.78 21.53
C ALA A 139 9.07 -6.99 22.98
N ARG A 140 9.61 -6.20 23.92
CA ARG A 140 9.22 -6.19 25.34
C ARG A 140 9.20 -4.78 25.89
N ALA A 141 8.18 -4.47 26.69
CA ALA A 141 8.04 -3.20 27.39
C ALA A 141 7.41 -3.44 28.80
N GLY A 142 8.23 -3.52 29.84
CA GLY A 142 7.77 -3.96 31.16
C GLY A 142 7.21 -5.39 31.11
N PRO A 143 5.98 -5.63 31.62
CA PRO A 143 5.35 -6.95 31.59
C PRO A 143 4.71 -7.29 30.23
N LEU A 144 4.91 -6.46 29.21
CA LEU A 144 4.27 -6.61 27.93
C LEU A 144 5.23 -7.22 26.90
N GLN A 145 4.73 -8.20 26.14
CA GLN A 145 5.31 -8.65 24.88
C GLN A 145 4.53 -7.97 23.74
N ILE A 146 5.22 -7.38 22.79
CA ILE A 146 4.63 -6.54 21.75
C ILE A 146 5.15 -6.98 20.40
N ALA A 147 4.26 -7.11 19.43
CA ALA A 147 4.60 -7.30 18.04
C ALA A 147 3.75 -6.37 17.16
N GLY A 148 4.33 -5.86 16.09
CA GLY A 148 3.65 -5.05 15.09
C GLY A 148 3.74 -5.69 13.72
N LEU A 149 2.68 -5.57 12.95
CA LEU A 149 2.59 -5.97 11.55
C LEU A 149 2.08 -4.77 10.74
N TYR A 150 2.68 -4.55 9.60
CA TYR A 150 2.21 -3.62 8.60
C TYR A 150 2.23 -4.31 7.24
N ILE A 151 1.12 -4.24 6.52
CA ILE A 151 0.94 -4.80 5.18
C ILE A 151 0.53 -3.65 4.28
N PRO A 152 1.39 -3.22 3.34
CA PRO A 152 1.05 -2.15 2.42
C PRO A 152 0.01 -2.61 1.40
N ALA A 153 -0.86 -1.69 0.97
CA ALA A 153 -1.78 -1.90 -0.14
C ALA A 153 -1.03 -2.15 -1.46
N GLU A 154 -1.58 -3.00 -2.32
CA GLU A 154 -0.98 -3.24 -3.65
C GLU A 154 -1.42 -2.22 -4.70
N LYS A 155 -2.51 -1.48 -4.48
CA LYS A 155 -3.04 -0.52 -5.43
C LYS A 155 -2.06 0.62 -5.73
N GLU A 156 -2.01 0.96 -6.99
CA GLU A 156 -1.15 1.92 -7.65
C GLU A 156 -0.84 3.18 -6.81
N ALA A 157 0.41 3.25 -6.30
CA ALA A 157 1.05 4.48 -5.79
C ALA A 157 0.36 5.22 -4.61
N GLU A 158 -0.67 4.69 -3.99
CA GLU A 158 -1.28 5.29 -2.81
C GLU A 158 -0.59 4.74 -1.57
N LEU A 159 0.18 5.61 -0.91
CA LEU A 159 0.79 5.33 0.38
C LEU A 159 -0.24 5.63 1.44
N GLY A 160 -0.48 4.65 2.31
CA GLY A 160 -1.47 4.75 3.35
C GLY A 160 -1.09 5.66 4.51
N GLY A 161 -2.12 6.04 5.24
CA GLY A 161 -2.05 6.84 6.45
C GLY A 161 -1.79 6.05 7.73
N ASP A 162 -1.74 4.73 7.68
CA ASP A 162 -1.63 3.86 8.84
C ASP A 162 -0.38 4.11 9.67
N LEU A 163 -0.56 4.21 10.97
CA LEU A 163 0.54 4.48 11.90
C LEU A 163 0.39 3.74 13.22
N TYR A 164 1.51 3.39 13.82
CA TYR A 164 1.59 2.91 15.20
C TYR A 164 2.91 3.30 15.85
N ALA A 165 2.88 3.46 17.15
CA ALA A 165 4.06 3.70 17.97
C ALA A 165 3.87 3.20 19.41
N ALA A 166 4.97 2.91 20.09
CA ALA A 166 4.99 2.63 21.52
C ALA A 166 6.09 3.44 22.22
N ALA A 167 5.82 3.83 23.45
CA ALA A 167 6.76 4.56 24.29
C ALA A 167 6.63 4.13 25.75
N ARG A 168 7.77 4.00 26.44
CA ARG A 168 7.79 3.80 27.90
C ARG A 168 7.65 5.15 28.61
N THR A 169 6.89 5.17 29.68
CA THR A 169 6.77 6.35 30.54
C THR A 169 7.69 6.24 31.76
N ALA A 170 7.97 7.39 32.40
CA ALA A 170 8.67 7.43 33.66
C ALA A 170 7.85 6.85 34.84
N HIS A 171 6.55 6.64 34.65
CA HIS A 171 5.62 6.15 35.65
C HIS A 171 5.33 4.64 35.54
N HIS A 172 6.28 3.87 34.98
CA HIS A 172 6.16 2.42 34.83
C HIS A 172 4.89 2.00 34.07
N SER A 173 4.62 2.67 32.94
CA SER A 173 3.59 2.27 32.00
C SER A 173 4.11 2.28 30.57
N THR A 174 3.36 1.64 29.67
CA THR A 174 3.63 1.66 28.22
C THR A 174 2.48 2.35 27.53
N ARG A 175 2.79 3.42 26.81
CA ARG A 175 1.83 4.10 25.94
C ARG A 175 1.94 3.63 24.50
N LEU A 176 0.78 3.46 23.89
CA LEU A 176 0.69 3.08 22.48
C LEU A 176 -0.21 4.06 21.74
N LEU A 177 0.10 4.24 20.48
CA LEU A 177 -0.72 4.92 19.49
C LEU A 177 -0.88 3.98 18.30
N ILE A 178 -2.10 3.82 17.83
CA ILE A 178 -2.42 3.31 16.50
C ILE A 178 -3.43 4.25 15.87
N GLY A 179 -3.39 4.42 14.57
CA GLY A 179 -4.29 5.32 13.87
C GLY A 179 -4.14 5.22 12.37
N ASP A 180 -5.02 5.93 11.69
CA ASP A 180 -4.99 6.12 10.25
C ASP A 180 -5.24 7.59 9.89
N VAL A 181 -4.37 8.15 9.05
CA VAL A 181 -4.46 9.52 8.56
C VAL A 181 -5.26 9.52 7.26
N ARG A 182 -6.34 10.28 7.23
CA ARG A 182 -7.16 10.41 6.02
C ARG A 182 -6.34 10.85 4.82
N GLY A 183 -6.57 10.14 3.69
CA GLY A 183 -5.97 10.44 2.41
C GLY A 183 -4.79 9.53 2.10
N SER A 184 -4.16 9.77 0.98
CA SER A 184 -3.07 8.95 0.46
C SER A 184 -1.92 9.80 -0.06
N GLY A 185 -0.78 9.16 -0.33
CA GLY A 185 0.39 9.79 -0.92
C GLY A 185 1.24 10.60 0.07
N LEU A 186 2.00 11.57 -0.46
CA LEU A 186 2.99 12.32 0.34
C LEU A 186 2.37 13.16 1.45
N GLY A 187 1.13 13.62 1.28
CA GLY A 187 0.41 14.38 2.30
C GLY A 187 0.10 13.53 3.53
N ALA A 188 -0.42 12.32 3.33
CA ALA A 188 -0.70 11.38 4.41
C ALA A 188 0.59 10.98 5.14
N ILE A 189 1.69 10.73 4.41
CA ILE A 189 3.01 10.44 5.02
C ILE A 189 3.50 11.60 5.88
N SER A 190 3.35 12.85 5.41
CA SER A 190 3.76 14.04 6.17
C SER A 190 2.98 14.14 7.48
N ASN A 191 1.67 13.95 7.42
CA ASN A 191 0.77 13.98 8.57
C ASN A 191 1.05 12.80 9.54
N THR A 192 1.33 11.60 9.00
CA THR A 192 1.78 10.44 9.77
C THR A 192 3.10 10.71 10.48
N ALA A 193 4.09 11.28 9.78
CA ALA A 193 5.38 11.65 10.36
C ALA A 193 5.22 12.66 11.50
N LEU A 194 4.36 13.64 11.32
CA LEU A 194 4.03 14.64 12.34
C LEU A 194 3.44 14.00 13.59
N LEU A 195 2.40 13.17 13.45
CA LEU A 195 1.75 12.50 14.59
C LEU A 195 2.71 11.58 15.34
N LEU A 196 3.49 10.77 14.61
CA LEU A 196 4.50 9.90 15.21
C LEU A 196 5.60 10.69 15.92
N GLY A 197 6.04 11.81 15.31
CA GLY A 197 7.01 12.71 15.92
C GLY A 197 6.49 13.35 17.22
N ALA A 198 5.27 13.89 17.18
CA ALA A 198 4.59 14.47 18.32
C ALA A 198 4.37 13.44 19.45
N PHE A 199 3.91 12.23 19.09
CA PHE A 199 3.75 11.14 20.05
C PHE A 199 5.08 10.77 20.73
N ARG A 200 6.13 10.50 19.96
CA ARG A 200 7.45 10.13 20.50
C ARG A 200 8.05 11.21 21.38
N ALA A 201 7.85 12.48 21.05
CA ALA A 201 8.34 13.59 21.83
C ALA A 201 7.57 13.79 23.13
N ALA A 202 6.28 13.48 23.19
CA ALA A 202 5.39 13.82 24.29
C ALA A 202 4.98 12.63 25.16
N ALA A 203 4.91 11.41 24.63
CA ALA A 203 4.36 10.24 25.31
C ALA A 203 5.02 9.93 26.67
N HIS A 204 6.31 10.20 26.81
CA HIS A 204 7.05 9.98 28.05
C HIS A 204 6.97 11.15 29.04
N ARG A 205 6.54 12.35 28.60
CA ARG A 205 6.54 13.59 29.39
C ARG A 205 5.15 13.97 29.89
N GLN A 206 4.10 13.70 29.09
CA GLN A 206 2.74 14.07 29.46
C GLN A 206 2.28 13.27 30.68
N ALA A 207 1.75 13.96 31.68
CA ALA A 207 1.36 13.32 32.94
C ALA A 207 0.19 12.35 32.75
N THR A 208 -0.76 12.66 31.86
CA THR A 208 -1.97 11.87 31.63
C THR A 208 -2.21 11.62 30.15
N LEU A 209 -2.99 10.58 29.86
CA LEU A 209 -3.40 10.23 28.50
C LEU A 209 -4.20 11.34 27.81
N PRO A 210 -5.18 12.03 28.48
CA PRO A 210 -5.88 13.18 27.90
C PRO A 210 -4.95 14.33 27.48
N ARG A 211 -3.95 14.64 28.28
CA ARG A 211 -2.96 15.70 27.93
C ARG A 211 -2.15 15.31 26.69
N LEU A 212 -1.85 14.03 26.53
CA LEU A 212 -1.20 13.53 25.32
C LEU A 212 -2.12 13.68 24.12
N ALA A 213 -3.41 13.32 24.22
CA ALA A 213 -4.40 13.49 23.16
C ALA A 213 -4.53 14.95 22.72
N VAL A 214 -4.69 15.87 23.68
CA VAL A 214 -4.72 17.32 23.40
C VAL A 214 -3.45 17.80 22.71
N HIS A 215 -2.28 17.29 23.14
CA HIS A 215 -1.01 17.66 22.51
C HIS A 215 -0.92 17.20 21.05
N LEU A 216 -1.35 15.97 20.77
CA LEU A 216 -1.37 15.43 19.41
C LEU A 216 -2.33 16.19 18.50
N ASP A 217 -3.55 16.48 18.98
CA ASP A 217 -4.55 17.26 18.25
C ASP A 217 -4.04 18.69 17.95
N ALA A 218 -3.43 19.33 18.94
CA ALA A 218 -2.87 20.66 18.78
C ALA A 218 -1.69 20.66 17.78
N ALA A 219 -0.78 19.69 17.87
CA ALA A 219 0.35 19.56 16.96
C ALA A 219 -0.13 19.35 15.51
N PHE A 220 -1.10 18.45 15.31
CA PHE A 220 -1.66 18.15 13.99
C PHE A 220 -2.32 19.37 13.35
N ARG A 221 -3.16 20.09 14.10
CA ARG A 221 -3.83 21.30 13.62
C ARG A 221 -2.89 22.49 13.35
N TRP A 222 -1.81 22.61 14.13
CA TRP A 222 -0.84 23.69 13.95
C TRP A 222 -0.10 23.54 12.61
N ASP A 223 0.38 22.35 12.31
CA ASP A 223 1.14 22.08 11.09
C ASP A 223 0.26 22.23 9.85
N THR A 224 -0.92 21.63 9.86
CA THR A 224 -1.86 21.71 8.72
C THR A 224 -2.28 23.15 8.41
N ARG A 225 -2.33 24.06 9.39
CA ARG A 225 -2.64 25.47 9.17
C ARG A 225 -1.45 26.30 8.67
N GLN A 226 -0.23 25.98 9.10
CA GLN A 226 0.95 26.79 8.83
C GLN A 226 1.48 26.63 7.41
N TRP A 227 1.38 25.41 6.84
CA TRP A 227 1.96 25.08 5.54
C TRP A 227 0.96 25.12 4.38
N ARG A 228 -0.33 25.21 4.64
CA ARG A 228 -1.33 25.46 3.60
C ARG A 228 -1.33 26.93 3.25
N SER A 229 -0.60 27.27 2.19
CA SER A 229 -0.66 28.59 1.56
C SER A 229 -2.05 28.82 1.00
N GLN A 230 -2.48 30.09 1.02
CA GLN A 230 -3.77 30.68 0.68
C GLN A 230 -4.37 30.38 -0.72
N THR A 231 -3.92 29.35 -1.41
CA THR A 231 -4.23 29.13 -2.84
C THR A 231 -5.20 27.99 -3.13
N GLU A 232 -5.54 27.16 -2.16
CA GLU A 232 -6.50 26.06 -2.39
C GLU A 232 -7.72 26.21 -1.48
N GLN A 233 -8.81 26.68 -2.08
CA GLN A 233 -10.13 26.78 -1.49
C GLN A 233 -10.85 25.43 -1.28
N ASP A 234 -10.16 24.30 -1.51
CA ASP A 234 -10.69 22.98 -1.18
C ASP A 234 -10.33 22.64 0.26
N THR A 235 -11.27 22.91 1.14
CA THR A 235 -11.32 22.48 2.54
C THR A 235 -11.47 20.96 2.64
N ILE A 236 -10.47 20.22 2.17
CA ILE A 236 -10.33 18.83 2.62
C ILE A 236 -9.69 18.93 4.01
N GLU A 237 -10.55 18.79 5.02
CA GLU A 237 -10.09 18.76 6.40
C GLU A 237 -9.22 17.51 6.60
N ASP A 238 -7.92 17.73 6.84
CA ASP A 238 -7.02 16.65 7.24
C ASP A 238 -7.39 16.24 8.66
N PHE A 239 -7.56 14.96 8.87
CA PHE A 239 -7.78 14.38 10.18
C PHE A 239 -7.16 12.98 10.25
N ALA A 240 -7.00 12.48 11.45
CA ALA A 240 -6.56 11.11 11.68
C ALA A 240 -7.48 10.42 12.69
N THR A 241 -7.92 9.21 12.39
CA THR A 241 -8.48 8.33 13.41
C THR A 241 -7.33 7.86 14.30
N ALA A 242 -7.54 7.76 15.59
CA ALA A 242 -6.51 7.32 16.52
C ALA A 242 -7.07 6.61 17.74
N MET A 243 -6.32 5.62 18.22
CA MET A 243 -6.49 4.99 19.52
C MET A 243 -5.24 5.22 20.35
N LEU A 244 -5.40 5.86 21.49
CA LEU A 244 -4.34 6.07 22.46
C LEU A 244 -4.52 5.12 23.65
N LEU A 245 -3.47 4.43 24.04
CA LEU A 245 -3.50 3.52 25.18
C LEU A 245 -2.40 3.88 26.20
N ASP A 246 -2.70 3.60 27.47
CA ASP A 246 -1.73 3.60 28.58
C ASP A 246 -1.91 2.30 29.38
N ILE A 247 -0.87 1.47 29.41
CA ILE A 247 -0.89 0.16 30.05
C ILE A 247 0.09 0.19 31.23
N PRO A 248 -0.42 0.29 32.48
CA PRO A 248 0.42 0.23 33.68
C PRO A 248 1.09 -1.14 33.84
N ASP A 249 2.30 -1.16 34.40
CA ASP A 249 3.03 -2.41 34.64
C ASP A 249 2.42 -3.24 35.75
N HIS A 250 1.91 -2.57 36.79
CA HIS A 250 1.47 -3.24 38.05
C HIS A 250 -0.03 -3.50 38.08
N ASP A 251 -0.83 -2.64 37.44
CA ASP A 251 -2.27 -2.78 37.44
C ASP A 251 -2.73 -3.59 36.20
N PRO A 252 -3.59 -4.60 36.38
CA PRO A 252 -4.06 -5.45 35.28
C PRO A 252 -5.19 -4.77 34.47
N VAL A 253 -4.88 -3.55 33.99
CA VAL A 253 -5.83 -2.75 33.22
C VAL A 253 -5.15 -2.14 31.99
N VAL A 254 -5.98 -1.69 31.06
CA VAL A 254 -5.64 -0.81 29.97
C VAL A 254 -6.52 0.43 30.02
N HIS A 255 -5.91 1.59 29.98
CA HIS A 255 -6.60 2.87 29.80
C HIS A 255 -6.56 3.23 28.33
N LEU A 256 -7.69 3.70 27.79
CA LEU A 256 -7.76 4.09 26.39
C LEU A 256 -8.56 5.36 26.15
N ILE A 257 -8.22 6.05 25.06
CA ILE A 257 -8.98 7.13 24.45
C ILE A 257 -9.18 6.79 22.99
N SER A 258 -10.44 6.75 22.53
CA SER A 258 -10.79 6.51 21.12
C SER A 258 -11.10 7.84 20.43
N CYS A 259 -10.42 8.09 19.32
CA CYS A 259 -10.63 9.23 18.43
C CYS A 259 -11.10 8.72 17.06
N GLY A 260 -12.31 8.11 17.00
CA GLY A 260 -12.90 7.60 15.77
C GLY A 260 -12.22 6.34 15.18
N HIS A 261 -11.39 5.66 15.97
CA HIS A 261 -10.65 4.47 15.50
C HIS A 261 -11.36 3.16 15.89
N PRO A 262 -11.20 2.06 15.13
CA PRO A 262 -11.80 0.76 15.45
C PRO A 262 -11.49 0.30 16.88
N PRO A 263 -12.46 -0.32 17.60
CA PRO A 263 -12.26 -0.74 18.98
C PRO A 263 -11.24 -1.87 19.07
N PRO A 264 -10.31 -1.81 20.04
CA PRO A 264 -9.37 -2.91 20.30
C PRO A 264 -10.10 -4.18 20.72
N LEU A 265 -9.45 -5.32 20.50
CA LEU A 265 -10.00 -6.63 20.83
C LEU A 265 -9.09 -7.31 21.86
N ILE A 266 -9.67 -7.85 22.95
CA ILE A 266 -8.95 -8.75 23.86
C ILE A 266 -9.29 -10.19 23.51
N LEU A 267 -8.27 -10.98 23.25
CA LEU A 267 -8.37 -12.44 23.17
C LEU A 267 -8.03 -13.00 24.55
N ARG A 268 -9.05 -13.52 25.23
CA ARG A 268 -8.97 -14.19 26.54
C ARG A 268 -9.38 -15.63 26.38
N GLY A 269 -8.42 -16.54 26.42
CA GLY A 269 -8.67 -17.93 25.98
C GLY A 269 -9.13 -17.94 24.51
N ASN A 270 -10.25 -18.61 24.23
CA ASN A 270 -10.84 -18.65 22.88
C ASN A 270 -11.96 -17.60 22.67
N ARG A 271 -12.03 -16.57 23.51
CA ARG A 271 -13.07 -15.53 23.42
C ARG A 271 -12.45 -14.22 22.98
N LEU A 272 -13.06 -13.61 21.97
CA LEU A 272 -12.73 -12.25 21.53
C LEU A 272 -13.70 -11.27 22.18
N ILE A 273 -13.16 -10.27 22.87
CA ILE A 273 -13.91 -9.28 23.63
C ILE A 273 -13.56 -7.90 23.06
N PRO A 274 -14.49 -7.22 22.39
CA PRO A 274 -14.23 -5.86 21.93
C PRO A 274 -14.23 -4.88 23.10
N LEU A 275 -13.25 -3.99 23.13
CA LEU A 275 -13.19 -2.89 24.10
C LEU A 275 -13.90 -1.67 23.52
N VAL A 276 -15.24 -1.73 23.54
CA VAL A 276 -16.05 -0.64 23.01
C VAL A 276 -16.09 0.51 24.01
N ALA A 277 -15.55 1.66 23.59
CA ALA A 277 -15.59 2.87 24.37
C ALA A 277 -17.02 3.40 24.45
N GLU A 278 -17.51 3.77 25.65
CA GLU A 278 -18.81 4.42 25.82
C GLU A 278 -18.86 5.80 25.17
N ALA A 279 -17.73 6.52 25.19
CA ALA A 279 -17.53 7.78 24.49
C ALA A 279 -16.39 7.64 23.47
N SER A 280 -16.68 7.91 22.20
CA SER A 280 -15.67 8.07 21.17
C SER A 280 -15.54 9.56 20.86
N HIS A 281 -14.32 10.07 20.90
CA HIS A 281 -14.02 11.45 20.57
C HIS A 281 -13.90 11.62 19.06
N LEU A 282 -13.97 12.87 18.61
CA LEU A 282 -13.71 13.20 17.22
C LEU A 282 -12.28 12.81 16.82
N PRO A 283 -12.04 12.49 15.55
CA PRO A 283 -10.71 12.25 15.04
C PRO A 283 -9.76 13.42 15.34
N ILE A 284 -8.47 13.11 15.48
CA ILE A 284 -7.42 14.11 15.67
C ILE A 284 -7.41 15.08 14.50
N GLY A 285 -7.39 16.38 14.79
CA GLY A 285 -7.54 17.46 13.82
C GLY A 285 -8.86 18.21 13.97
N PHE A 286 -9.91 17.57 14.50
CA PHE A 286 -11.22 18.20 14.70
C PHE A 286 -11.44 18.80 16.09
N GLY A 287 -10.69 18.38 17.11
CA GLY A 287 -10.95 18.74 18.51
C GLY A 287 -11.06 20.25 18.78
N GLY A 288 -10.15 21.03 18.19
CA GLY A 288 -10.18 22.48 18.35
C GLY A 288 -11.24 23.22 17.56
N ALA A 289 -11.83 22.61 16.54
CA ALA A 289 -12.91 23.22 15.76
C ALA A 289 -14.22 23.28 16.57
N PHE A 290 -14.41 22.34 17.50
CA PHE A 290 -15.61 22.20 18.30
C PHE A 290 -15.44 22.62 19.78
N GLY A 291 -14.27 23.14 20.16
CA GLY A 291 -13.99 23.56 21.52
C GLY A 291 -13.86 22.41 22.54
N ILE A 292 -13.75 21.18 22.07
CA ILE A 292 -13.60 20.00 22.92
C ILE A 292 -12.17 20.00 23.47
N ALA A 293 -12.03 20.26 24.78
CA ALA A 293 -10.76 20.33 25.48
C ALA A 293 -10.45 19.05 26.27
N ASP A 294 -11.48 18.30 26.65
CA ASP A 294 -11.34 17.15 27.56
C ASP A 294 -11.59 15.85 26.79
N TYR A 295 -10.68 14.93 26.98
CA TYR A 295 -10.77 13.56 26.46
C TYR A 295 -11.05 12.60 27.62
N ASP A 296 -12.13 11.85 27.53
CA ASP A 296 -12.50 10.82 28.52
C ASP A 296 -11.64 9.58 28.39
N VAL A 297 -11.07 9.16 29.51
CA VAL A 297 -10.30 7.93 29.60
C VAL A 297 -11.21 6.79 30.04
N GLN A 298 -11.20 5.72 29.29
CA GLN A 298 -11.90 4.50 29.67
C GLN A 298 -10.93 3.43 30.08
N THR A 299 -11.33 2.63 31.06
CA THR A 299 -10.48 1.62 31.68
C THR A 299 -11.11 0.25 31.54
N PHE A 300 -10.34 -0.69 31.04
CA PHE A 300 -10.78 -2.06 30.84
C PHE A 300 -9.82 -3.06 31.51
N PRO A 301 -10.31 -4.20 32.02
CA PRO A 301 -9.47 -5.27 32.55
C PRO A 301 -8.55 -5.85 31.46
N PHE A 302 -7.27 -5.94 31.75
CA PHE A 302 -6.25 -6.55 30.89
C PHE A 302 -5.33 -7.42 31.74
N GLU A 303 -5.75 -8.67 31.93
CA GLU A 303 -5.15 -9.61 32.86
C GLU A 303 -3.89 -10.28 32.29
N PRO A 304 -3.01 -10.80 33.15
CA PRO A 304 -1.93 -11.66 32.71
C PRO A 304 -2.44 -12.85 31.90
N GLY A 305 -1.87 -13.06 30.72
CA GLY A 305 -2.30 -14.08 29.78
C GLY A 305 -3.23 -13.57 28.67
N ASP A 306 -3.86 -12.42 28.86
CA ASP A 306 -4.64 -11.78 27.81
C ASP A 306 -3.76 -11.31 26.66
N LEU A 307 -4.32 -11.31 25.46
CA LEU A 307 -3.72 -10.75 24.26
C LEU A 307 -4.61 -9.65 23.70
N LEU A 308 -4.10 -8.43 23.66
CA LEU A 308 -4.76 -7.25 23.13
C LEU A 308 -4.35 -7.05 21.67
N LEU A 309 -5.34 -6.87 20.79
CA LEU A 309 -5.18 -6.62 19.36
C LEU A 309 -5.67 -5.22 19.04
N LEU A 310 -4.80 -4.40 18.47
CA LEU A 310 -5.10 -3.11 17.87
C LEU A 310 -4.98 -3.28 16.36
N TYR A 311 -5.86 -2.68 15.58
CA TYR A 311 -5.87 -2.86 14.13
C TYR A 311 -6.50 -1.65 13.45
N THR A 312 -6.08 -1.36 12.23
CA THR A 312 -6.69 -0.37 11.35
C THR A 312 -7.82 -0.99 10.52
N ASP A 313 -8.65 -0.17 9.93
CA ASP A 313 -9.80 -0.60 9.15
C ASP A 313 -9.42 -1.44 7.92
N GLY A 314 -8.23 -1.22 7.33
CA GLY A 314 -7.73 -2.07 6.25
C GLY A 314 -7.67 -3.57 6.56
N VAL A 315 -7.68 -3.98 7.84
CA VAL A 315 -7.81 -5.39 8.23
C VAL A 315 -9.24 -5.88 8.05
N VAL A 316 -10.21 -5.16 8.59
CA VAL A 316 -11.62 -5.59 8.64
C VAL A 316 -12.39 -5.23 7.38
N GLU A 317 -11.93 -4.23 6.64
CA GLU A 317 -12.50 -3.81 5.35
C GLU A 317 -11.88 -4.53 4.15
N ALA A 318 -10.83 -5.34 4.37
CA ALA A 318 -10.25 -6.20 3.35
C ALA A 318 -11.30 -7.11 2.71
N ARG A 319 -11.38 -7.11 1.38
CA ARG A 319 -12.41 -7.85 0.63
C ARG A 319 -11.79 -8.93 -0.25
N ASN A 320 -12.47 -10.06 -0.29
CA ASN A 320 -12.14 -11.11 -1.25
C ASN A 320 -12.72 -10.79 -2.66
N THR A 321 -12.45 -11.65 -3.63
CA THR A 321 -12.96 -11.53 -5.01
C THR A 321 -14.49 -11.49 -5.11
N ASP A 322 -15.20 -12.02 -4.12
CA ASP A 322 -16.67 -12.00 -4.03
C ASP A 322 -17.19 -10.71 -3.36
N GLY A 323 -16.30 -9.79 -2.94
CA GLY A 323 -16.63 -8.55 -2.24
C GLY A 323 -16.96 -8.73 -0.76
N ARG A 324 -16.69 -9.91 -0.15
CA ARG A 324 -16.95 -10.19 1.26
C ARG A 324 -15.81 -9.69 2.11
N PHE A 325 -16.15 -8.99 3.18
CA PHE A 325 -15.19 -8.53 4.19
C PHE A 325 -14.46 -9.70 4.87
N TYR A 326 -13.26 -9.42 5.33
CA TYR A 326 -12.48 -10.36 6.12
C TYR A 326 -13.12 -10.58 7.50
N PRO A 327 -13.52 -11.81 7.86
CA PRO A 327 -14.22 -12.10 9.10
C PRO A 327 -13.24 -12.21 10.28
N PHE A 328 -12.54 -11.10 10.61
CA PHE A 328 -11.47 -11.05 11.60
C PHE A 328 -11.92 -11.55 12.98
N ALA A 329 -13.09 -11.09 13.44
CA ALA A 329 -13.62 -11.47 14.75
C ALA A 329 -13.95 -12.96 14.88
N GLU A 330 -14.27 -13.63 13.77
CA GLU A 330 -14.60 -15.06 13.75
C GLU A 330 -13.34 -15.94 13.66
N ARG A 331 -12.30 -15.43 13.00
CA ARG A 331 -11.06 -16.17 12.74
C ARG A 331 -10.04 -16.03 13.86
N ALA A 332 -9.89 -14.84 14.42
CA ALA A 332 -8.89 -14.55 15.46
C ALA A 332 -8.95 -15.52 16.68
N PRO A 333 -10.13 -15.95 17.19
CA PRO A 333 -10.19 -16.93 18.28
C PRO A 333 -9.67 -18.32 17.94
N GLN A 334 -9.53 -18.64 16.65
CA GLN A 334 -9.06 -19.95 16.20
C GLN A 334 -7.53 -20.06 16.21
N TRP A 335 -6.82 -18.94 16.33
CA TRP A 335 -5.37 -18.92 16.36
C TRP A 335 -4.86 -19.11 17.79
N THR A 336 -4.38 -20.30 18.07
CA THR A 336 -3.77 -20.66 19.34
C THR A 336 -2.28 -20.28 19.29
N ALA A 337 -1.95 -19.04 19.55
CA ALA A 337 -0.56 -18.60 19.63
C ALA A 337 -0.29 -17.91 20.96
N ASP A 338 0.75 -18.39 21.65
CA ASP A 338 1.21 -17.80 22.91
C ASP A 338 2.12 -16.58 22.69
N ASP A 339 2.68 -16.46 21.52
CA ASP A 339 3.57 -15.36 21.13
C ASP A 339 2.84 -14.37 20.20
N PRO A 340 2.85 -13.06 20.51
CA PRO A 340 2.22 -12.04 19.65
C PRO A 340 2.73 -12.04 18.21
N GLY A 341 4.02 -12.29 17.99
CA GLY A 341 4.60 -12.32 16.66
C GLY A 341 4.16 -13.54 15.86
N GLU A 342 3.93 -14.69 16.53
CA GLU A 342 3.38 -15.88 15.89
C GLU A 342 1.93 -15.67 15.47
N LEU A 343 1.12 -15.04 16.32
CA LEU A 343 -0.26 -14.70 15.99
C LEU A 343 -0.32 -13.75 14.79
N LEU A 344 0.53 -12.73 14.74
CA LEU A 344 0.56 -11.81 13.59
C LEU A 344 1.00 -12.48 12.29
N ARG A 345 1.87 -13.49 12.35
CA ARG A 345 2.23 -14.30 11.16
C ARG A 345 1.04 -15.12 10.65
N HIS A 346 0.25 -15.71 11.55
CA HIS A 346 -0.98 -16.41 11.19
C HIS A 346 -2.00 -15.46 10.57
N LEU A 347 -2.22 -14.29 11.20
CA LEU A 347 -3.09 -13.25 10.65
C LEU A 347 -2.66 -12.84 9.25
N GLN A 348 -1.39 -12.55 9.05
CA GLN A 348 -0.87 -12.13 7.75
C GLN A 348 -1.13 -13.18 6.67
N ALA A 349 -0.82 -14.44 6.95
CA ALA A 349 -1.01 -15.53 6.00
C ALA A 349 -2.50 -15.71 5.65
N ASP A 350 -3.39 -15.64 6.66
CA ASP A 350 -4.81 -15.85 6.49
C ASP A 350 -5.49 -14.67 5.79
N LEU A 351 -5.11 -13.42 6.12
CA LEU A 351 -5.60 -12.21 5.47
C LEU A 351 -5.20 -12.19 3.98
N LEU A 352 -3.92 -12.43 3.68
CA LEU A 352 -3.42 -12.47 2.30
C LEU A 352 -4.07 -13.61 1.49
N ALA A 353 -4.35 -14.74 2.10
CA ALA A 353 -5.10 -15.83 1.45
C ALA A 353 -6.55 -15.41 1.15
N HIS A 354 -7.20 -14.66 2.05
CA HIS A 354 -8.57 -14.19 1.85
C HIS A 354 -8.68 -13.20 0.68
N VAL A 355 -7.75 -12.25 0.60
CA VAL A 355 -7.76 -11.22 -0.45
C VAL A 355 -7.02 -11.64 -1.74
N HIS A 356 -6.56 -12.92 -1.83
CA HIS A 356 -5.77 -13.42 -2.97
C HIS A 356 -4.53 -12.55 -3.26
N ALA A 357 -3.88 -12.12 -2.18
CA ALA A 357 -2.71 -11.23 -2.14
C ALA A 357 -2.96 -9.79 -2.64
N HIS A 358 -4.20 -9.36 -2.86
CA HIS A 358 -4.54 -8.00 -3.32
C HIS A 358 -5.26 -7.24 -2.21
N LEU A 359 -4.52 -6.47 -1.42
CA LEU A 359 -5.07 -5.59 -0.40
C LEU A 359 -5.42 -4.23 -1.02
N ASP A 360 -6.65 -3.77 -0.76
CA ASP A 360 -7.16 -2.50 -1.31
C ASP A 360 -6.68 -1.28 -0.52
N ASP A 361 -6.39 -1.46 0.78
CA ASP A 361 -5.88 -0.44 1.69
C ASP A 361 -4.77 -1.02 2.57
N ASP A 362 -3.96 -0.15 3.17
CA ASP A 362 -2.93 -0.55 4.12
C ASP A 362 -3.55 -1.21 5.35
N ALA A 363 -2.87 -2.17 5.94
CA ALA A 363 -3.32 -2.82 7.15
C ALA A 363 -2.22 -2.83 8.22
N ALA A 364 -2.49 -2.19 9.34
CA ALA A 364 -1.62 -2.21 10.51
C ALA A 364 -2.26 -2.99 11.65
N VAL A 365 -1.47 -3.82 12.33
CA VAL A 365 -1.91 -4.57 13.51
C VAL A 365 -0.82 -4.53 14.56
N VAL A 366 -1.21 -4.30 15.81
CA VAL A 366 -0.33 -4.43 16.97
C VAL A 366 -0.93 -5.46 17.92
N ALA A 367 -0.15 -6.50 18.23
CA ALA A 367 -0.51 -7.53 19.19
C ALA A 367 0.31 -7.35 20.47
N ILE A 368 -0.35 -7.35 21.63
CA ILE A 368 0.24 -7.10 22.93
C ILE A 368 -0.22 -8.19 23.90
N ARG A 369 0.72 -8.96 24.42
CA ARG A 369 0.44 -9.94 25.48
C ARG A 369 0.92 -9.42 26.82
N ARG A 370 0.05 -9.51 27.84
CA ARG A 370 0.45 -9.27 29.22
C ARG A 370 1.00 -10.55 29.82
N THR A 371 2.26 -10.51 30.26
CA THR A 371 2.89 -11.61 31.03
C THR A 371 2.67 -11.39 32.53
N ALA A 372 2.73 -12.45 33.31
CA ALA A 372 2.72 -12.31 34.76
C ALA A 372 3.91 -11.42 35.20
N SER A 373 3.64 -10.37 35.96
CA SER A 373 4.70 -9.54 36.54
C SER A 373 5.57 -10.41 37.45
N ALA A 374 6.88 -10.36 37.26
CA ALA A 374 7.77 -10.91 38.27
C ALA A 374 7.50 -10.19 39.62
N PRO A 375 7.45 -10.92 40.76
CA PRO A 375 7.28 -10.26 42.04
C PRO A 375 8.40 -9.22 42.22
N PRO A 376 8.10 -8.06 42.85
CA PRO A 376 9.11 -7.07 43.11
C PRO A 376 10.25 -7.73 43.88
N PRO A 377 11.50 -7.38 43.61
CA PRO A 377 12.65 -7.88 44.39
C PRO A 377 12.35 -7.61 45.83
N SER A 378 12.36 -8.68 46.65
CA SER A 378 12.21 -8.57 48.12
C SER A 378 13.22 -7.55 48.60
N ALA A 379 12.73 -6.52 49.30
CA ALA A 379 13.60 -5.53 49.94
C ALA A 379 14.67 -6.25 50.78
N PRO A 380 15.94 -5.89 50.67
CA PRO A 380 16.95 -6.47 51.52
C PRO A 380 16.53 -6.24 52.99
N ALA A 381 16.44 -7.32 53.75
CA ALA A 381 16.22 -7.25 55.20
C ALA A 381 17.34 -6.39 55.80
N LEU A 382 16.94 -5.28 56.43
CA LEU A 382 17.83 -4.40 57.21
C LEU A 382 18.33 -5.12 58.48
#